data_49179ee6115c496855ab2c7c5fcc4314
#
_entry.id   49179ee6115c496855ab2c7c5fcc4314
#
_cell.length_a   1.000
_cell.length_b   1.000
_cell.length_c   1.000
_cell.angle_alpha   90.00
_cell.angle_beta   90.00
_cell.angle_gamma   90.00
#
_symmetry.space_group_name_H-M   'P 1'
#
loop_
_entity.id
_entity.type
_entity.pdbx_description
1 polymer ?
#
loop_
_entity_poly.entity_id
_entity_poly.type
_entity_poly.pdbx_seq_one_letter_code
_entity_poly.pdbx_strand_id
1 'polypeptide(L)'
;MSIGGRVNPEVGCAYNYFTCIEKPLADMLSQSLNIPVCIDNDTRCMTYGEYLRGVCKGVKNVIFVNVSWGIGIGIIINGKLYFGKSGFSGEIGHMHIYNNGIICHCGKTGCVETETSGSALQRKMNQKIQNGGISVLSDKVLNQHKSLTLHDILEAIKKEDVMSIETLQMMAVELGTTLAGVINIFNPEMLVIGGDLSVTGDYITQPICMGIKKFSLNMVNEDSKIETSTLKDCAGLIGACLMARSKMLQEQY
;
A
#
# COMPACT_ATOMS: atom_id res chain seq x y z
N MET A 1 0.90 -6.73 16.42
CA MET A 1 0.04 -7.28 15.35
C MET A 1 -0.12 -6.22 14.27
N SER A 2 0.05 -6.58 12.99
CA SER A 2 -0.14 -5.72 11.82
C SER A 2 -1.57 -5.88 11.30
N ILE A 3 -2.30 -4.76 11.07
CA ILE A 3 -3.71 -4.77 10.69
C ILE A 3 -3.94 -3.75 9.57
N GLY A 4 -4.64 -4.17 8.51
CA GLY A 4 -5.06 -3.27 7.43
C GLY A 4 -6.07 -2.22 7.89
N GLY A 5 -6.05 -1.05 7.28
CA GLY A 5 -6.95 0.05 7.54
C GLY A 5 -6.51 0.97 8.68
N ARG A 6 -7.44 1.78 9.19
CA ARG A 6 -7.14 2.84 10.18
C ARG A 6 -6.95 2.27 11.58
N VAL A 7 -5.75 2.43 12.12
CA VAL A 7 -5.37 1.95 13.44
C VAL A 7 -4.79 3.09 14.28
N ASN A 8 -5.34 3.27 15.47
CA ASN A 8 -4.75 4.12 16.50
C ASN A 8 -3.95 3.22 17.46
N PRO A 9 -2.61 3.22 17.38
CA PRO A 9 -1.77 2.32 18.17
C PRO A 9 -1.63 2.75 19.64
N GLU A 10 -1.95 4.01 19.98
CA GLU A 10 -1.88 4.51 21.36
C GLU A 10 -3.05 3.96 22.19
N VAL A 11 -4.26 4.00 21.62
CA VAL A 11 -5.47 3.47 22.29
C VAL A 11 -5.76 2.02 21.96
N GLY A 12 -5.00 1.40 21.04
CA GLY A 12 -5.17 0.00 20.68
C GLY A 12 -6.44 -0.30 19.88
N CYS A 13 -6.97 0.66 19.10
CA CYS A 13 -8.20 0.53 18.33
C CYS A 13 -7.96 0.42 16.83
N ALA A 14 -8.75 -0.44 16.16
CA ALA A 14 -8.82 -0.57 14.69
C ALA A 14 -10.26 -0.28 14.22
N TYR A 15 -10.41 0.58 13.21
CA TYR A 15 -11.72 1.19 12.89
C TYR A 15 -12.40 0.65 11.63
N ASN A 16 -11.73 -0.13 10.80
CA ASN A 16 -12.30 -0.59 9.54
C ASN A 16 -13.06 -1.90 9.64
N TYR A 17 -12.49 -2.88 10.34
CA TYR A 17 -13.02 -4.24 10.39
C TYR A 17 -13.68 -4.57 11.73
N PHE A 18 -13.47 -3.74 12.74
CA PHE A 18 -13.87 -4.01 14.13
C PHE A 18 -14.71 -2.86 14.69
N THR A 19 -15.71 -2.41 13.93
CA THR A 19 -16.54 -1.25 14.27
C THR A 19 -17.50 -1.45 15.46
N CYS A 20 -17.75 -2.70 15.85
CA CYS A 20 -18.70 -3.04 16.91
C CYS A 20 -18.03 -3.43 18.23
N ILE A 21 -16.75 -3.11 18.42
CA ILE A 21 -16.02 -3.52 19.61
C ILE A 21 -16.07 -2.38 20.65
N GLU A 22 -16.66 -2.67 21.80
CA GLU A 22 -16.77 -1.73 22.94
C GLU A 22 -15.41 -1.45 23.61
N LYS A 23 -14.45 -2.37 23.49
CA LYS A 23 -13.11 -2.28 24.09
C LYS A 23 -12.03 -2.19 23.02
N PRO A 24 -10.86 -1.59 23.34
CA PRO A 24 -9.71 -1.62 22.45
C PRO A 24 -9.34 -3.04 22.01
N LEU A 25 -9.11 -3.24 20.72
CA LEU A 25 -8.77 -4.56 20.16
C LEU A 25 -7.49 -5.13 20.79
N ALA A 26 -6.52 -4.28 21.08
CA ALA A 26 -5.27 -4.66 21.74
C ALA A 26 -5.52 -5.26 23.14
N ASP A 27 -6.43 -4.66 23.92
CA ASP A 27 -6.78 -5.14 25.25
C ASP A 27 -7.52 -6.48 25.18
N MET A 28 -8.46 -6.63 24.27
CA MET A 28 -9.19 -7.88 24.06
C MET A 28 -8.25 -9.03 23.71
N LEU A 29 -7.33 -8.78 22.77
CA LEU A 29 -6.32 -9.77 22.37
C LEU A 29 -5.35 -10.08 23.52
N SER A 30 -4.93 -9.07 24.28
CA SER A 30 -4.05 -9.27 25.43
C SER A 30 -4.70 -10.15 26.50
N GLN A 31 -5.98 -9.92 26.79
CA GLN A 31 -6.76 -10.75 27.73
C GLN A 31 -6.93 -12.19 27.22
N SER A 32 -7.28 -12.36 25.93
CA SER A 32 -7.50 -13.69 25.35
C SER A 32 -6.23 -14.54 25.28
N LEU A 33 -5.10 -13.90 24.98
CA LEU A 33 -3.81 -14.58 24.79
C LEU A 33 -2.97 -14.65 26.07
N ASN A 34 -3.37 -13.93 27.11
CA ASN A 34 -2.63 -13.75 28.37
C ASN A 34 -1.18 -13.26 28.16
N ILE A 35 -0.97 -12.41 27.14
CA ILE A 35 0.29 -11.73 26.85
C ILE A 35 0.01 -10.28 26.41
N PRO A 36 0.92 -9.32 26.62
CA PRO A 36 0.77 -7.97 26.09
C PRO A 36 0.70 -7.98 24.56
N VAL A 37 -0.33 -7.36 24.00
CA VAL A 37 -0.50 -7.21 22.55
C VAL A 37 -0.52 -5.73 22.18
N CYS A 38 0.27 -5.34 21.19
CA CYS A 38 0.16 -4.06 20.51
C CYS A 38 -0.31 -4.27 19.06
N ILE A 39 -1.07 -3.30 18.56
CA ILE A 39 -1.54 -3.31 17.18
C ILE A 39 -1.02 -2.07 16.45
N ASP A 40 -0.77 -2.19 15.16
CA ASP A 40 -0.47 -1.05 14.29
C ASP A 40 -0.95 -1.31 12.87
N ASN A 41 -0.98 -0.24 12.06
CA ASN A 41 -1.34 -0.31 10.67
C ASN A 41 -0.31 -1.11 9.84
N ASP A 42 -0.77 -1.89 8.88
CA ASP A 42 0.04 -2.77 8.04
C ASP A 42 1.13 -2.01 7.26
N THR A 43 0.78 -0.90 6.62
CA THR A 43 1.72 -0.08 5.85
C THR A 43 2.79 0.53 6.75
N ARG A 44 2.44 0.98 7.96
CA ARG A 44 3.43 1.46 8.94
C ARG A 44 4.36 0.34 9.40
N CYS A 45 3.82 -0.85 9.64
CA CYS A 45 4.65 -2.03 9.95
C CYS A 45 5.63 -2.33 8.82
N MET A 46 5.15 -2.38 7.56
CA MET A 46 6.03 -2.59 6.39
C MET A 46 7.12 -1.52 6.31
N THR A 47 6.75 -0.27 6.49
CA THR A 47 7.68 0.88 6.48
C THR A 47 8.77 0.73 7.52
N TYR A 48 8.40 0.38 8.75
CA TYR A 48 9.35 0.22 9.84
C TYR A 48 10.25 -1.02 9.65
N GLY A 49 9.70 -2.08 9.06
CA GLY A 49 10.48 -3.25 8.68
C GLY A 49 11.58 -2.91 7.68
N GLU A 50 11.23 -2.24 6.58
CA GLU A 50 12.18 -1.81 5.55
C GLU A 50 13.17 -0.78 6.09
N TYR A 51 12.74 0.08 6.99
CA TYR A 51 13.62 1.07 7.63
C TYR A 51 14.73 0.44 8.47
N LEU A 52 14.41 -0.56 9.27
CA LEU A 52 15.40 -1.18 10.16
C LEU A 52 16.14 -2.36 9.54
N ARG A 53 15.56 -3.08 8.60
CA ARG A 53 16.09 -4.35 8.09
C ARG A 53 16.13 -4.47 6.57
N GLY A 54 15.54 -3.53 5.85
CA GLY A 54 15.45 -3.57 4.39
C GLY A 54 16.22 -2.44 3.71
N VAL A 55 15.70 -2.01 2.57
CA VAL A 55 16.33 -1.07 1.63
C VAL A 55 16.51 0.35 2.22
N CYS A 56 15.70 0.74 3.20
CA CYS A 56 15.74 2.08 3.79
C CYS A 56 16.76 2.25 4.92
N LYS A 57 17.58 1.24 5.21
CA LYS A 57 18.50 1.29 6.34
C LYS A 57 19.47 2.48 6.25
N GLY A 58 19.42 3.35 7.26
CA GLY A 58 20.28 4.56 7.36
C GLY A 58 19.73 5.80 6.63
N VAL A 59 18.61 5.70 5.93
CA VAL A 59 17.95 6.82 5.25
C VAL A 59 17.01 7.52 6.23
N LYS A 60 17.04 8.87 6.29
CA LYS A 60 16.28 9.61 7.31
C LYS A 60 14.88 10.02 6.88
N ASN A 61 14.67 10.25 5.59
CA ASN A 61 13.40 10.74 5.07
C ASN A 61 12.91 9.76 3.99
N VAL A 62 11.92 8.95 4.33
CA VAL A 62 11.45 7.84 3.49
C VAL A 62 9.94 7.90 3.32
N ILE A 63 9.48 7.68 2.12
CA ILE A 63 8.09 7.36 1.81
C ILE A 63 8.04 5.90 1.34
N PHE A 64 7.36 5.06 2.08
CA PHE A 64 7.06 3.69 1.67
C PHE A 64 5.64 3.64 1.10
N VAL A 65 5.47 3.11 -0.09
CA VAL A 65 4.18 2.98 -0.78
C VAL A 65 3.75 1.52 -0.75
N ASN A 66 2.69 1.22 -0.03
CA ASN A 66 2.06 -0.09 -0.03
C ASN A 66 1.02 -0.17 -1.14
N VAL A 67 1.33 -0.90 -2.22
CA VAL A 67 0.43 -1.15 -3.35
C VAL A 67 -0.05 -2.59 -3.29
N SER A 68 -1.11 -2.81 -2.52
CA SER A 68 -1.74 -4.12 -2.31
C SER A 68 -3.21 -4.08 -2.74
N TRP A 69 -4.09 -4.78 -2.05
CA TRP A 69 -5.54 -4.69 -2.29
C TRP A 69 -6.06 -3.26 -2.20
N GLY A 70 -5.60 -2.50 -1.21
CA GLY A 70 -5.73 -1.05 -1.09
C GLY A 70 -4.42 -0.33 -1.38
N ILE A 71 -4.39 0.98 -1.07
CA ILE A 71 -3.20 1.83 -1.20
C ILE A 71 -3.01 2.68 0.05
N GLY A 72 -1.78 2.74 0.55
CA GLY A 72 -1.37 3.61 1.64
C GLY A 72 0.10 3.96 1.56
N ILE A 73 0.51 4.98 2.32
CA ILE A 73 1.93 5.27 2.51
C ILE A 73 2.31 5.25 3.98
N GLY A 74 3.53 4.78 4.24
CA GLY A 74 4.20 5.01 5.51
C GLY A 74 5.26 6.07 5.34
N ILE A 75 5.43 6.89 6.36
CA ILE A 75 6.22 8.12 6.29
C ILE A 75 7.26 8.08 7.41
N ILE A 76 8.53 8.27 7.05
CA ILE A 76 9.63 8.48 8.01
C ILE A 76 10.19 9.88 7.77
N ILE A 77 10.29 10.67 8.83
CA ILE A 77 10.86 12.02 8.81
C ILE A 77 11.94 12.10 9.88
N ASN A 78 13.14 12.52 9.48
CA ASN A 78 14.30 12.61 10.38
C ASN A 78 14.57 11.31 11.15
N GLY A 79 14.39 10.17 10.50
CA GLY A 79 14.63 8.85 11.10
C GLY A 79 13.54 8.35 12.03
N LYS A 80 12.40 9.02 12.11
CA LYS A 80 11.25 8.64 12.96
C LYS A 80 10.01 8.39 12.12
N LEU A 81 9.27 7.36 12.49
CA LEU A 81 7.98 7.05 11.87
C LEU A 81 6.97 8.14 12.22
N TYR A 82 6.28 8.65 11.20
CA TYR A 82 5.28 9.71 11.36
C TYR A 82 3.87 9.13 11.46
N PHE A 83 3.20 9.36 12.58
CA PHE A 83 1.87 8.84 12.87
C PHE A 83 0.74 9.84 12.60
N GLY A 84 1.05 11.13 12.55
CA GLY A 84 0.03 12.16 12.69
C GLY A 84 -0.53 12.19 14.11
N LYS A 85 -1.65 12.92 14.32
CA LYS A 85 -2.22 13.11 15.66
C LYS A 85 -2.76 11.81 16.28
N SER A 86 -3.37 10.94 15.48
CA SER A 86 -4.13 9.78 15.99
C SER A 86 -3.76 8.47 15.28
N GLY A 87 -2.61 8.42 14.60
CA GLY A 87 -2.18 7.26 13.85
C GLY A 87 -2.84 7.13 12.47
N PHE A 88 -3.34 8.22 11.86
CA PHE A 88 -4.02 8.19 10.56
C PHE A 88 -3.26 8.93 9.47
N SER A 89 -1.94 9.09 9.60
CA SER A 89 -1.12 9.61 8.51
C SER A 89 -0.99 8.60 7.37
N GLY A 90 -0.78 9.10 6.15
CA GLY A 90 -0.48 8.23 5.01
C GLY A 90 -1.67 7.70 4.23
N GLU A 91 -2.87 8.15 4.48
CA GLU A 91 -4.13 7.75 3.85
C GLU A 91 -4.28 8.33 2.42
N ILE A 92 -3.21 8.29 1.59
CA ILE A 92 -3.24 8.85 0.21
C ILE A 92 -4.25 8.15 -0.69
N GLY A 93 -4.53 6.87 -0.44
CA GLY A 93 -5.53 6.12 -1.19
C GLY A 93 -6.91 6.76 -1.14
N HIS A 94 -7.20 7.56 -0.10
CA HIS A 94 -8.48 8.24 0.08
C HIS A 94 -8.49 9.72 -0.34
N MET A 95 -7.42 10.22 -0.95
CA MET A 95 -7.44 11.54 -1.58
C MET A 95 -8.40 11.53 -2.77
N HIS A 96 -9.29 12.54 -2.83
CA HIS A 96 -10.19 12.73 -3.97
C HIS A 96 -9.42 13.39 -5.12
N ILE A 97 -9.07 12.62 -6.14
CA ILE A 97 -8.34 13.09 -7.33
C ILE A 97 -9.16 12.86 -8.61
N TYR A 98 -9.95 11.78 -8.64
CA TYR A 98 -10.67 11.37 -9.83
C TYR A 98 -12.14 11.78 -9.80
N ASN A 99 -12.64 12.22 -10.96
CA ASN A 99 -14.06 12.55 -11.16
C ASN A 99 -14.77 11.39 -11.86
N ASN A 100 -14.59 10.17 -11.34
CA ASN A 100 -15.02 8.92 -12.00
C ASN A 100 -16.35 8.36 -11.47
N GLY A 101 -16.92 8.98 -10.41
CA GLY A 101 -18.16 8.51 -9.79
C GLY A 101 -18.07 7.17 -9.04
N ILE A 102 -16.89 6.53 -8.98
CA ILE A 102 -16.69 5.24 -8.34
C ILE A 102 -16.67 5.42 -6.82
N ILE A 103 -17.55 4.69 -6.13
CA ILE A 103 -17.63 4.71 -4.67
C ILE A 103 -16.47 3.88 -4.09
N CYS A 104 -15.63 4.52 -3.29
CA CYS A 104 -14.59 3.86 -2.50
C CYS A 104 -15.21 3.18 -1.26
N HIS A 105 -14.55 2.15 -0.74
CA HIS A 105 -14.99 1.50 0.51
C HIS A 105 -15.04 2.46 1.72
N CYS A 106 -14.37 3.61 1.68
CA CYS A 106 -14.49 4.65 2.68
C CYS A 106 -15.81 5.46 2.60
N GLY A 107 -16.69 5.16 1.64
CA GLY A 107 -17.98 5.81 1.42
C GLY A 107 -17.93 7.07 0.55
N LYS A 108 -16.75 7.51 0.12
CA LYS A 108 -16.57 8.69 -0.76
C LYS A 108 -16.32 8.25 -2.20
N THR A 109 -16.45 9.17 -3.15
CA THR A 109 -16.17 8.92 -4.58
C THR A 109 -14.82 9.49 -4.99
N GLY A 110 -14.24 8.98 -6.08
CA GLY A 110 -13.07 9.56 -6.73
C GLY A 110 -11.75 9.46 -5.96
N CYS A 111 -11.67 8.54 -5.01
CA CYS A 111 -10.44 8.27 -4.28
C CYS A 111 -9.36 7.67 -5.19
N VAL A 112 -8.10 7.99 -4.92
CA VAL A 112 -6.92 7.40 -5.59
C VAL A 112 -7.01 5.88 -5.65
N GLU A 113 -7.39 5.25 -4.56
CA GLU A 113 -7.52 3.80 -4.43
C GLU A 113 -8.48 3.20 -5.46
N THR A 114 -9.53 3.93 -5.87
CA THR A 114 -10.49 3.43 -6.87
C THR A 114 -9.89 3.27 -8.27
N GLU A 115 -8.71 3.84 -8.52
CA GLU A 115 -8.04 3.75 -9.84
C GLU A 115 -6.69 3.05 -9.80
N THR A 116 -6.01 3.00 -8.63
CA THR A 116 -4.59 2.66 -8.56
C THR A 116 -4.24 1.52 -7.59
N SER A 117 -5.24 0.81 -7.07
CA SER A 117 -5.06 -0.31 -6.13
C SER A 117 -5.27 -1.68 -6.79
N GLY A 118 -4.97 -2.76 -6.05
CA GLY A 118 -5.27 -4.12 -6.47
C GLY A 118 -6.76 -4.36 -6.69
N SER A 119 -7.64 -3.76 -5.88
CA SER A 119 -9.08 -3.81 -6.09
C SER A 119 -9.52 -3.09 -7.38
N ALA A 120 -8.86 -1.99 -7.72
CA ALA A 120 -9.06 -1.29 -8.99
C ALA A 120 -8.58 -2.15 -10.18
N LEU A 121 -7.42 -2.80 -10.05
CA LEU A 121 -6.88 -3.72 -11.06
C LEU A 121 -7.87 -4.87 -11.33
N GLN A 122 -8.38 -5.50 -10.27
CA GLN A 122 -9.38 -6.56 -10.39
C GLN A 122 -10.64 -6.07 -11.12
N ARG A 123 -11.18 -4.91 -10.74
CA ARG A 123 -12.35 -4.32 -11.38
C ARG A 123 -12.11 -4.05 -12.88
N LYS A 124 -10.97 -3.42 -13.21
CA LYS A 124 -10.59 -3.09 -14.59
C LYS A 124 -10.41 -4.34 -15.44
N MET A 125 -9.78 -5.38 -14.90
CA MET A 125 -9.62 -6.67 -15.58
C MET A 125 -10.97 -7.35 -15.87
N ASN A 126 -11.87 -7.42 -14.87
CA ASN A 126 -13.20 -7.96 -15.06
C ASN A 126 -13.98 -7.19 -16.15
N GLN A 127 -13.95 -5.87 -16.14
CA GLN A 127 -14.61 -5.03 -17.14
C GLN A 127 -14.05 -5.25 -18.56
N LYS A 128 -12.72 -5.31 -18.70
CA LYS A 128 -12.10 -5.57 -20.02
C LYS A 128 -12.48 -6.93 -20.59
N ILE A 129 -12.48 -7.97 -19.76
CA ILE A 129 -12.87 -9.33 -20.18
C ILE A 129 -14.36 -9.36 -20.57
N GLN A 130 -15.25 -8.77 -19.78
CA GLN A 130 -16.69 -8.69 -20.09
C GLN A 130 -16.97 -7.91 -21.38
N ASN A 131 -16.13 -6.94 -21.72
CA ASN A 131 -16.21 -6.18 -22.96
C ASN A 131 -15.53 -6.87 -24.16
N GLY A 132 -15.22 -8.16 -24.05
CA GLY A 132 -14.67 -8.97 -25.15
C GLY A 132 -13.14 -8.98 -25.25
N GLY A 133 -12.44 -8.46 -24.26
CA GLY A 133 -10.98 -8.54 -24.20
C GLY A 133 -10.50 -9.99 -24.00
N ILE A 134 -9.35 -10.33 -24.57
CA ILE A 134 -8.78 -11.68 -24.54
C ILE A 134 -7.68 -11.74 -23.47
N SER A 135 -7.80 -12.67 -22.53
CA SER A 135 -6.84 -12.95 -21.45
C SER A 135 -6.87 -14.43 -21.12
N VAL A 136 -5.80 -14.95 -20.54
CA VAL A 136 -5.79 -16.31 -19.97
C VAL A 136 -6.82 -16.47 -18.84
N LEU A 137 -7.34 -15.37 -18.31
CA LEU A 137 -8.37 -15.33 -17.26
C LEU A 137 -9.81 -15.31 -17.81
N SER A 138 -10.01 -15.23 -19.14
CA SER A 138 -11.34 -15.08 -19.76
C SER A 138 -12.28 -16.22 -19.41
N ASP A 139 -11.81 -17.46 -19.41
CA ASP A 139 -12.62 -18.63 -19.06
C ASP A 139 -13.18 -18.55 -17.63
N LYS A 140 -12.36 -18.11 -16.68
CA LYS A 140 -12.75 -17.96 -15.27
C LYS A 140 -13.88 -16.95 -15.10
N VAL A 141 -13.86 -15.86 -15.85
CA VAL A 141 -14.85 -14.77 -15.75
C VAL A 141 -16.11 -15.11 -16.53
N LEU A 142 -15.97 -15.53 -17.79
CA LEU A 142 -17.09 -15.69 -18.72
C LEU A 142 -17.83 -17.02 -18.57
N ASN A 143 -17.10 -18.12 -18.41
CA ASN A 143 -17.68 -19.46 -18.39
C ASN A 143 -17.91 -19.98 -16.97
N GLN A 144 -16.97 -19.73 -16.05
CA GLN A 144 -17.12 -20.17 -14.66
C GLN A 144 -17.87 -19.16 -13.80
N HIS A 145 -18.12 -17.94 -14.29
CA HIS A 145 -18.78 -16.84 -13.55
C HIS A 145 -18.14 -16.55 -12.18
N LYS A 146 -16.82 -16.73 -12.08
CA LYS A 146 -16.07 -16.48 -10.85
C LYS A 146 -15.41 -15.11 -10.90
N SER A 147 -15.44 -14.42 -9.77
CA SER A 147 -14.67 -13.18 -9.60
C SER A 147 -13.17 -13.49 -9.61
N LEU A 148 -12.39 -12.66 -10.27
CA LEU A 148 -10.94 -12.74 -10.22
C LEU A 148 -10.45 -12.39 -8.81
N THR A 149 -9.41 -13.06 -8.36
CA THR A 149 -8.63 -12.64 -7.19
C THR A 149 -7.39 -11.86 -7.63
N LEU A 150 -6.78 -11.11 -6.73
CA LEU A 150 -5.51 -10.46 -7.04
C LEU A 150 -4.43 -11.48 -7.40
N HIS A 151 -4.42 -12.62 -6.71
CA HIS A 151 -3.52 -13.74 -7.01
C HIS A 151 -3.67 -14.25 -8.44
N ASP A 152 -4.89 -14.40 -8.95
CA ASP A 152 -5.11 -14.82 -10.34
C ASP A 152 -4.45 -13.87 -11.33
N ILE A 153 -4.58 -12.56 -11.08
CA ILE A 153 -4.02 -11.53 -11.96
C ILE A 153 -2.49 -11.54 -11.89
N LEU A 154 -1.92 -11.68 -10.69
CA LEU A 154 -0.48 -11.79 -10.54
C LEU A 154 0.10 -13.03 -11.24
N GLU A 155 -0.59 -14.17 -11.16
CA GLU A 155 -0.20 -15.37 -11.89
C GLU A 155 -0.37 -15.22 -13.42
N ALA A 156 -1.36 -14.47 -13.88
CA ALA A 156 -1.51 -14.15 -15.32
C ALA A 156 -0.35 -13.25 -15.80
N ILE A 157 0.04 -12.25 -15.01
CA ILE A 157 1.19 -11.39 -15.32
C ILE A 157 2.49 -12.21 -15.41
N LYS A 158 2.72 -13.14 -14.48
CA LYS A 158 3.87 -14.07 -14.52
C LYS A 158 3.88 -14.95 -15.77
N LYS A 159 2.71 -15.24 -16.33
CA LYS A 159 2.54 -15.98 -17.61
C LYS A 159 2.54 -15.06 -18.84
N GLU A 160 2.95 -13.80 -18.66
CA GLU A 160 3.05 -12.81 -19.72
C GLU A 160 1.71 -12.52 -20.42
N ASP A 161 0.58 -12.58 -19.70
CA ASP A 161 -0.72 -12.18 -20.22
C ASP A 161 -0.74 -10.68 -20.51
N VAL A 162 -0.80 -10.35 -21.79
CA VAL A 162 -0.64 -8.98 -22.29
C VAL A 162 -1.68 -8.04 -21.68
N MET A 163 -2.97 -8.45 -21.62
CA MET A 163 -4.02 -7.60 -21.06
C MET A 163 -3.78 -7.30 -19.58
N SER A 164 -3.34 -8.27 -18.80
CA SER A 164 -3.04 -8.10 -17.39
C SER A 164 -1.86 -7.14 -17.19
N ILE A 165 -0.79 -7.30 -17.98
CA ILE A 165 0.39 -6.42 -17.97
C ILE A 165 0.00 -4.99 -18.35
N GLU A 166 -0.66 -4.78 -19.47
CA GLU A 166 -1.07 -3.44 -19.93
C GLU A 166 -2.01 -2.75 -18.92
N THR A 167 -2.93 -3.50 -18.30
CA THR A 167 -3.84 -2.94 -17.31
C THR A 167 -3.10 -2.50 -16.06
N LEU A 168 -2.13 -3.31 -15.60
CA LEU A 168 -1.25 -2.95 -14.49
C LEU A 168 -0.42 -1.71 -14.82
N GLN A 169 0.20 -1.65 -16.00
CA GLN A 169 1.05 -0.54 -16.42
C GLN A 169 0.29 0.78 -16.50
N MET A 170 -0.92 0.77 -17.08
CA MET A 170 -1.78 1.97 -17.12
C MET A 170 -2.11 2.46 -15.71
N MET A 171 -2.48 1.56 -14.81
CA MET A 171 -2.75 1.88 -13.41
C MET A 171 -1.51 2.41 -12.70
N ALA A 172 -0.34 1.85 -12.98
CA ALA A 172 0.92 2.24 -12.37
C ALA A 172 1.38 3.65 -12.78
N VAL A 173 1.12 4.07 -14.03
CA VAL A 173 1.35 5.47 -14.47
C VAL A 173 0.48 6.44 -13.68
N GLU A 174 -0.80 6.12 -13.50
CA GLU A 174 -1.73 6.94 -12.70
C GLU A 174 -1.28 7.05 -11.22
N LEU A 175 -0.81 5.94 -10.65
CA LEU A 175 -0.22 5.94 -9.32
C LEU A 175 1.02 6.85 -9.28
N GLY A 176 1.90 6.74 -10.26
CA GLY A 176 3.08 7.59 -10.40
C GLY A 176 2.74 9.07 -10.44
N THR A 177 1.65 9.44 -11.11
CA THR A 177 1.14 10.82 -11.14
C THR A 177 0.76 11.32 -9.74
N THR A 178 0.08 10.47 -8.97
CA THR A 178 -0.26 10.79 -7.57
C THR A 178 1.00 10.91 -6.70
N LEU A 179 1.94 9.98 -6.85
CA LEU A 179 3.20 9.97 -6.10
C LEU A 179 4.11 11.15 -6.43
N ALA A 180 4.02 11.73 -7.63
CA ALA A 180 4.71 12.97 -7.96
C ALA A 180 4.31 14.12 -7.01
N GLY A 181 3.01 14.21 -6.68
CA GLY A 181 2.54 15.15 -5.66
C GLY A 181 3.12 14.86 -4.27
N VAL A 182 3.21 13.59 -3.89
CA VAL A 182 3.80 13.17 -2.61
C VAL A 182 5.28 13.55 -2.54
N ILE A 183 6.05 13.29 -3.60
CA ILE A 183 7.46 13.67 -3.69
C ILE A 183 7.61 15.20 -3.60
N ASN A 184 6.79 15.97 -4.30
CA ASN A 184 6.84 17.44 -4.24
C ASN A 184 6.52 18.01 -2.85
N ILE A 185 5.70 17.31 -2.03
CA ILE A 185 5.32 17.77 -0.69
C ILE A 185 6.38 17.38 0.35
N PHE A 186 6.90 16.15 0.31
CA PHE A 186 7.75 15.61 1.35
C PHE A 186 9.24 15.69 1.03
N ASN A 187 9.62 15.85 -0.24
CA ASN A 187 11.01 15.78 -0.72
C ASN A 187 11.80 14.65 -0.01
N PRO A 188 11.39 13.37 -0.14
CA PRO A 188 12.04 12.27 0.55
C PRO A 188 13.39 11.95 -0.09
N GLU A 189 14.35 11.49 0.70
CA GLU A 189 15.60 10.90 0.18
C GLU A 189 15.33 9.60 -0.58
N MET A 190 14.28 8.86 -0.17
CA MET A 190 13.92 7.58 -0.79
C MET A 190 12.40 7.38 -0.82
N LEU A 191 11.89 6.94 -1.98
CA LEU A 191 10.55 6.40 -2.14
C LEU A 191 10.67 4.90 -2.41
N VAL A 192 10.00 4.08 -1.60
CA VAL A 192 10.03 2.61 -1.73
C VAL A 192 8.68 2.09 -2.18
N ILE A 193 8.68 1.31 -3.25
CA ILE A 193 7.48 0.63 -3.75
C ILE A 193 7.42 -0.77 -3.14
N GLY A 194 6.39 -1.07 -2.39
CA GLY A 194 6.14 -2.36 -1.75
C GLY A 194 4.67 -2.79 -1.89
N GLY A 195 4.31 -3.82 -1.13
CA GLY A 195 2.98 -4.44 -1.21
C GLY A 195 2.88 -5.52 -2.28
N ASP A 196 1.70 -6.16 -2.37
CA ASP A 196 1.48 -7.36 -3.19
C ASP A 196 1.79 -7.15 -4.67
N LEU A 197 1.47 -5.95 -5.21
CA LEU A 197 1.72 -5.66 -6.62
C LEU A 197 3.20 -5.43 -6.94
N SER A 198 4.03 -5.14 -5.94
CA SER A 198 5.48 -4.93 -6.15
C SER A 198 6.20 -6.19 -6.66
N VAL A 199 5.62 -7.37 -6.48
CA VAL A 199 6.19 -8.65 -6.98
C VAL A 199 6.24 -8.71 -8.50
N THR A 200 5.48 -7.84 -9.20
CA THR A 200 5.49 -7.76 -10.67
C THR A 200 6.73 -7.05 -11.22
N GLY A 201 7.62 -6.56 -10.36
CA GLY A 201 8.91 -5.98 -10.73
C GLY A 201 8.77 -4.78 -11.67
N ASP A 202 9.48 -4.81 -12.78
CA ASP A 202 9.54 -3.70 -13.73
C ASP A 202 8.18 -3.37 -14.38
N TYR A 203 7.25 -4.30 -14.44
CA TYR A 203 5.91 -4.04 -14.97
C TYR A 203 5.14 -2.97 -14.16
N ILE A 204 5.41 -2.83 -12.86
CA ILE A 204 4.83 -1.78 -12.03
C ILE A 204 5.79 -0.63 -11.78
N THR A 205 7.08 -0.91 -11.55
CA THR A 205 8.03 0.13 -11.10
C THR A 205 8.37 1.13 -12.19
N GLN A 206 8.63 0.67 -13.42
CA GLN A 206 8.96 1.56 -14.54
C GLN A 206 7.81 2.54 -14.88
N PRO A 207 6.55 2.11 -15.02
CA PRO A 207 5.44 3.04 -15.23
C PRO A 207 5.22 4.02 -14.07
N ILE A 208 5.39 3.60 -12.81
CA ILE A 208 5.36 4.53 -11.66
C ILE A 208 6.44 5.60 -11.83
N CYS A 209 7.69 5.21 -12.12
CA CYS A 209 8.79 6.16 -12.34
C CYS A 209 8.49 7.13 -13.48
N MET A 210 7.87 6.66 -14.58
CA MET A 210 7.45 7.52 -15.69
C MET A 210 6.43 8.56 -15.25
N GLY A 211 5.41 8.15 -14.49
CA GLY A 211 4.39 9.06 -13.94
C GLY A 211 5.01 10.09 -12.99
N ILE A 212 5.89 9.67 -12.10
CA ILE A 212 6.61 10.56 -11.18
C ILE A 212 7.42 11.59 -11.96
N LYS A 213 8.28 11.16 -12.88
CA LYS A 213 9.14 12.06 -13.68
C LYS A 213 8.35 13.08 -14.48
N LYS A 214 7.17 12.71 -14.96
CA LYS A 214 6.33 13.61 -15.77
C LYS A 214 5.73 14.76 -14.98
N PHE A 215 5.43 14.56 -13.69
CA PHE A 215 4.61 15.48 -12.89
C PHE A 215 5.29 16.02 -11.63
N SER A 216 6.46 15.49 -11.24
CA SER A 216 7.26 16.08 -10.15
C SER A 216 8.18 17.20 -10.67
N LEU A 217 8.59 18.10 -9.78
CA LEU A 217 9.61 19.07 -10.05
C LEU A 217 10.96 18.36 -10.26
N ASN A 218 11.69 18.71 -11.32
CA ASN A 218 12.93 18.02 -11.67
C ASN A 218 13.93 17.96 -10.51
N MET A 219 14.17 19.10 -9.84
CA MET A 219 15.09 19.16 -8.69
C MET A 219 14.68 18.22 -7.56
N VAL A 220 13.40 18.16 -7.24
CA VAL A 220 12.87 17.31 -6.16
C VAL A 220 12.94 15.84 -6.56
N ASN A 221 12.68 15.53 -7.83
CA ASN A 221 12.80 14.17 -8.34
C ASN A 221 14.24 13.66 -8.38
N GLU A 222 15.22 14.53 -8.65
CA GLU A 222 16.64 14.20 -8.63
C GLU A 222 17.16 13.91 -7.22
N ASP A 223 16.59 14.54 -6.19
CA ASP A 223 16.90 14.30 -4.78
C ASP A 223 16.35 12.95 -4.26
N SER A 224 15.33 12.40 -4.92
CA SER A 224 14.61 11.24 -4.44
C SER A 224 15.01 9.96 -5.18
N LYS A 225 15.54 8.98 -4.47
CA LYS A 225 15.80 7.64 -5.01
C LYS A 225 14.54 6.78 -4.97
N ILE A 226 14.17 6.14 -6.08
CA ILE A 226 13.05 5.22 -6.13
C ILE A 226 13.57 3.79 -6.08
N GLU A 227 13.13 3.02 -5.10
CA GLU A 227 13.54 1.65 -4.84
C GLU A 227 12.35 0.72 -4.67
N THR A 228 12.57 -0.58 -4.70
CA THR A 228 11.57 -1.60 -4.37
C THR A 228 11.86 -2.24 -3.01
N SER A 229 10.79 -2.66 -2.33
CA SER A 229 10.87 -3.41 -1.07
C SER A 229 11.76 -4.63 -1.20
N THR A 230 12.72 -4.79 -0.31
CA THR A 230 13.60 -5.97 -0.25
C THR A 230 13.04 -7.07 0.65
N LEU A 231 12.27 -6.70 1.67
CA LEU A 231 11.62 -7.65 2.58
C LEU A 231 10.33 -8.24 2.03
N LYS A 232 9.75 -7.63 0.99
CA LYS A 232 8.53 -8.10 0.28
C LYS A 232 7.42 -8.49 1.27
N ASP A 233 6.87 -9.70 1.14
CA ASP A 233 5.77 -10.21 1.96
C ASP A 233 6.11 -10.29 3.47
N CYS A 234 7.39 -10.35 3.81
CA CYS A 234 7.84 -10.38 5.21
C CYS A 234 7.93 -8.99 5.86
N ALA A 235 7.85 -7.89 5.09
CA ALA A 235 8.07 -6.54 5.60
C ALA A 235 7.12 -6.20 6.77
N GLY A 236 5.83 -6.49 6.63
CA GLY A 236 4.81 -6.23 7.65
C GLY A 236 5.02 -7.05 8.93
N LEU A 237 5.36 -8.33 8.79
CA LEU A 237 5.62 -9.21 9.92
C LEU A 237 6.89 -8.78 10.69
N ILE A 238 7.99 -8.56 9.96
CA ILE A 238 9.25 -8.10 10.55
C ILE A 238 9.04 -6.75 11.25
N GLY A 239 8.36 -5.81 10.58
CA GLY A 239 8.06 -4.50 11.16
C GLY A 239 7.22 -4.59 12.42
N ALA A 240 6.15 -5.40 12.43
CA ALA A 240 5.32 -5.60 13.62
C ALA A 240 6.13 -6.16 14.80
N CYS A 241 7.02 -7.12 14.55
CA CYS A 241 7.91 -7.67 15.58
C CYS A 241 8.88 -6.59 16.12
N LEU A 242 9.46 -5.79 15.22
CA LEU A 242 10.38 -4.71 15.61
C LEU A 242 9.68 -3.60 16.39
N MET A 243 8.47 -3.20 15.97
CA MET A 243 7.65 -2.23 16.73
C MET A 243 7.27 -2.74 18.11
N ALA A 244 6.88 -4.02 18.24
CA ALA A 244 6.60 -4.63 19.53
C ALA A 244 7.83 -4.61 20.44
N ARG A 245 9.00 -4.95 19.90
CA ARG A 245 10.28 -4.88 20.62
C ARG A 245 10.58 -3.46 21.08
N SER A 246 10.51 -2.46 20.19
CA SER A 246 10.79 -1.06 20.55
C SER A 246 9.84 -0.56 21.63
N LYS A 247 8.55 -0.93 21.56
CA LYS A 247 7.57 -0.57 22.58
C LYS A 247 7.90 -1.21 23.95
N MET A 248 8.36 -2.46 23.97
CA MET A 248 8.81 -3.12 25.21
C MET A 248 10.06 -2.48 25.81
N LEU A 249 10.98 -2.01 24.97
CA LEU A 249 12.22 -1.37 25.39
C LEU A 249 12.08 0.14 25.64
N GLN A 250 10.87 0.70 25.46
CA GLN A 250 10.58 2.13 25.54
C GLN A 250 11.43 2.98 24.58
N GLU A 251 11.87 2.39 23.47
CA GLU A 251 12.57 3.09 22.40
C GLU A 251 11.55 3.91 21.57
N GLN A 252 11.93 5.13 21.18
CA GLN A 252 11.13 5.92 20.23
C GLN A 252 11.39 5.41 18.80
N TYR A 253 10.35 5.14 18.03
CA TYR A 253 10.41 4.77 16.61
C TYR A 253 9.71 5.78 15.73
#